data_d2d26c748638e8fb5b4a599049c8a9ff
#
_entry.id   d2d26c748638e8fb5b4a599049c8a9ff
#
_cell.length_a   1.000
_cell.length_b   1.000
_cell.length_c   1.000
_cell.angle_alpha   90.00
_cell.angle_beta   90.00
_cell.angle_gamma   90.00
#
_symmetry.space_group_name_H-M   'P 1'
#
loop_
_entity.id
_entity.type
_entity.pdbx_description
1 polymer ?
#
loop_
_entity_poly.entity_id
_entity_poly.type
_entity_poly.pdbx_seq_one_letter_code
_entity_poly.pdbx_strand_id
1 'polypeptide(L)'
;MIGAWMAGRNREELVVATKVGFMNPGGELSATRVRDALTGSLRNLGTDYVDLYYAHRFDEETPIAESVAAFAREQQAGRIREVGLSNMSPEQIRQWIEAADEQGVPRPVALQPPYNLVRRVPYESTWQPVVEEFALGVMTYWSLAGGLLTGKYRADHAIEGDRAATVSRHANERAFEVVEAVRDIAADHNVDPAAVAIAWLLENPTVTAPVASARNAQQVGPLMEGVTIQLTGEDMATLDRLSDGLGGEEPES
;
A
#
# COMPACT_ATOMS: atom_id res chain seq x y z
N MET A 1 1.56 20.27 -0.11
CA MET A 1 0.52 19.91 0.89
C MET A 1 1.15 19.22 2.10
N ILE A 2 1.72 18.01 1.99
CA ILE A 2 2.33 17.28 3.13
C ILE A 2 3.43 18.10 3.80
N GLY A 3 4.38 18.68 3.06
CA GLY A 3 5.44 19.53 3.64
C GLY A 3 4.90 20.72 4.44
N ALA A 4 3.84 21.38 3.94
CA ALA A 4 3.18 22.47 4.68
C ALA A 4 2.47 21.96 5.94
N TRP A 5 1.91 20.74 5.92
CA TRP A 5 1.32 20.13 7.12
C TRP A 5 2.39 19.72 8.15
N MET A 6 3.56 19.27 7.70
CA MET A 6 4.68 18.90 8.57
C MET A 6 5.34 20.13 9.23
N ALA A 7 5.25 21.31 8.59
CA ALA A 7 5.85 22.53 9.11
C ALA A 7 5.31 22.84 10.52
N GLY A 8 6.21 22.98 11.48
CA GLY A 8 5.89 23.24 12.89
C GLY A 8 5.53 22.00 13.72
N ARG A 9 5.61 20.79 13.15
CA ARG A 9 5.49 19.53 13.90
C ARG A 9 6.87 18.95 14.17
N ASN A 10 6.95 18.12 15.23
CA ASN A 10 8.17 17.38 15.47
C ASN A 10 8.36 16.33 14.36
N ARG A 11 9.42 16.50 13.56
CA ARG A 11 9.71 15.62 12.42
C ARG A 11 9.96 14.17 12.84
N GLU A 12 10.53 13.96 14.02
CA GLU A 12 10.89 12.63 14.54
C GLU A 12 9.66 11.80 14.96
N GLU A 13 8.52 12.45 15.19
CA GLU A 13 7.25 11.76 15.49
C GLU A 13 6.49 11.32 14.22
N LEU A 14 7.00 11.68 13.03
CA LEU A 14 6.34 11.39 11.77
C LEU A 14 7.11 10.33 10.99
N VAL A 15 6.41 9.28 10.56
CA VAL A 15 6.93 8.33 9.56
C VAL A 15 6.50 8.81 8.18
N VAL A 16 7.46 9.30 7.40
CA VAL A 16 7.23 9.88 6.07
C VAL A 16 7.81 8.98 5.00
N ALA A 17 6.96 8.55 4.06
CA ALA A 17 7.36 7.74 2.93
C ALA A 17 7.20 8.50 1.60
N THR A 18 8.11 8.25 0.66
CA THR A 18 7.98 8.66 -0.75
C THR A 18 8.56 7.59 -1.68
N LYS A 19 8.44 7.77 -2.98
CA LYS A 19 8.77 6.76 -3.99
C LYS A 19 9.52 7.36 -5.18
N VAL A 20 10.24 6.49 -5.90
CA VAL A 20 10.84 6.77 -7.22
C VAL A 20 10.58 5.63 -8.19
N GLY A 21 10.48 5.93 -9.49
CA GLY A 21 10.43 4.92 -10.53
C GLY A 21 9.04 4.49 -10.97
N PHE A 22 8.12 5.44 -11.29
CA PHE A 22 6.79 5.11 -11.79
C PHE A 22 6.45 5.73 -13.15
N MET A 23 6.96 6.92 -13.44
CA MET A 23 6.38 7.77 -14.49
C MET A 23 6.94 7.56 -15.90
N ASN A 24 8.13 6.97 -16.05
CA ASN A 24 8.75 6.78 -17.35
C ASN A 24 9.19 5.32 -17.53
N PRO A 25 9.15 4.79 -18.75
CA PRO A 25 9.74 3.48 -19.04
C PRO A 25 11.27 3.59 -19.04
N GLY A 26 11.94 2.82 -18.19
CA GLY A 26 13.37 2.57 -18.19
C GLY A 26 14.26 3.59 -17.47
N GLY A 27 15.33 3.11 -16.86
CA GLY A 27 16.34 3.90 -16.17
C GLY A 27 15.86 4.64 -14.90
N GLU A 28 14.68 4.32 -14.43
CA GLU A 28 14.02 5.03 -13.32
C GLU A 28 14.63 4.74 -11.95
N LEU A 29 15.40 3.64 -11.82
CA LEU A 29 16.13 3.29 -10.61
C LEU A 29 17.65 3.46 -10.77
N SER A 30 18.11 4.13 -11.83
CA SER A 30 19.50 4.51 -11.97
C SER A 30 19.97 5.44 -10.84
N ALA A 31 21.26 5.43 -10.53
CA ALA A 31 21.82 6.19 -9.41
C ALA A 31 21.51 7.70 -9.49
N THR A 32 21.55 8.28 -10.69
CA THR A 32 21.21 9.69 -10.90
C THR A 32 19.72 9.94 -10.63
N ARG A 33 18.85 9.07 -11.12
CA ARG A 33 17.41 9.22 -11.00
C ARG A 33 16.93 9.07 -9.56
N VAL A 34 17.42 8.07 -8.84
CA VAL A 34 17.13 7.85 -7.42
C VAL A 34 17.50 9.10 -6.60
N ARG A 35 18.72 9.62 -6.79
CA ARG A 35 19.20 10.82 -6.08
C ARG A 35 18.39 12.08 -6.40
N ASP A 36 18.11 12.33 -7.68
CA ASP A 36 17.46 13.57 -8.12
C ASP A 36 15.98 13.59 -7.73
N ALA A 37 15.28 12.45 -7.83
CA ALA A 37 13.91 12.30 -7.37
C ALA A 37 13.79 12.44 -5.85
N LEU A 38 14.72 11.86 -5.09
CA LEU A 38 14.78 12.05 -3.63
C LEU A 38 15.02 13.52 -3.28
N THR A 39 15.96 14.18 -3.95
CA THR A 39 16.26 15.60 -3.73
C THR A 39 15.01 16.47 -3.96
N GLY A 40 14.27 16.20 -5.04
CA GLY A 40 12.99 16.86 -5.31
C GLY A 40 11.94 16.59 -4.22
N SER A 41 11.84 15.36 -3.75
CA SER A 41 10.93 14.96 -2.67
C SER A 41 11.25 15.67 -1.36
N LEU A 42 12.51 15.64 -0.93
CA LEU A 42 12.96 16.29 0.30
C LEU A 42 12.70 17.80 0.28
N ARG A 43 13.00 18.47 -0.85
CA ARG A 43 12.70 19.90 -1.03
C ARG A 43 11.20 20.18 -0.90
N ASN A 44 10.34 19.36 -1.53
CA ASN A 44 8.89 19.53 -1.49
C ASN A 44 8.30 19.24 -0.10
N LEU A 45 8.91 18.34 0.65
CA LEU A 45 8.53 17.98 2.02
C LEU A 45 9.07 18.96 3.06
N GLY A 46 10.14 19.69 2.75
CA GLY A 46 10.80 20.61 3.69
C GLY A 46 11.52 19.86 4.81
N THR A 47 12.20 18.76 4.49
CA THR A 47 12.92 17.91 5.44
C THR A 47 14.22 17.40 4.81
N ASP A 48 15.17 17.00 5.61
CA ASP A 48 16.47 16.48 5.17
C ASP A 48 16.45 14.97 4.93
N TYR A 49 15.42 14.26 5.44
CA TYR A 49 15.30 12.82 5.29
C TYR A 49 13.85 12.36 5.16
N VAL A 50 13.67 11.16 4.60
CA VAL A 50 12.42 10.38 4.70
C VAL A 50 12.69 9.09 5.49
N ASP A 51 11.64 8.59 6.15
CA ASP A 51 11.76 7.37 6.94
C ASP A 51 11.75 6.13 6.04
N LEU A 52 11.00 6.17 4.94
CA LEU A 52 10.88 5.05 4.02
C LEU A 52 10.89 5.56 2.57
N TYR A 53 11.81 5.02 1.77
CA TYR A 53 11.92 5.34 0.35
C TYR A 53 11.68 4.10 -0.49
N TYR A 54 10.64 4.15 -1.32
CA TYR A 54 10.25 3.00 -2.12
C TYR A 54 10.85 3.04 -3.52
N ALA A 55 11.40 1.90 -3.96
CA ALA A 55 11.44 1.57 -5.38
C ALA A 55 9.99 1.24 -5.80
N HIS A 56 9.39 2.12 -6.64
CA HIS A 56 7.95 2.09 -6.92
C HIS A 56 7.54 0.91 -7.79
N ARG A 57 8.46 0.42 -8.62
CA ARG A 57 8.38 -0.81 -9.38
C ARG A 57 9.78 -1.25 -9.81
N PHE A 58 9.89 -2.47 -10.30
CA PHE A 58 11.13 -2.99 -10.88
C PHE A 58 11.52 -2.20 -12.13
N ASP A 59 12.81 -1.99 -12.33
CA ASP A 59 13.38 -1.33 -13.51
C ASP A 59 14.23 -2.34 -14.28
N GLU A 60 13.73 -2.79 -15.42
CA GLU A 60 14.39 -3.80 -16.24
C GLU A 60 15.62 -3.25 -17.00
N GLU A 61 15.72 -1.92 -17.16
CA GLU A 61 16.83 -1.29 -17.88
C GLU A 61 18.03 -0.99 -16.97
N THR A 62 17.80 -0.78 -15.68
CA THR A 62 18.89 -0.54 -14.73
C THR A 62 19.31 -1.87 -14.08
N PRO A 63 20.59 -2.26 -14.15
CA PRO A 63 21.08 -3.44 -13.41
C PRO A 63 20.70 -3.37 -11.94
N ILE A 64 20.12 -4.45 -11.40
CA ILE A 64 19.64 -4.48 -10.01
C ILE A 64 20.70 -4.07 -9.01
N ALA A 65 21.96 -4.49 -9.22
CA ALA A 65 23.09 -4.10 -8.38
C ALA A 65 23.32 -2.57 -8.34
N GLU A 66 23.08 -1.86 -9.46
CA GLU A 66 23.16 -0.40 -9.50
C GLU A 66 22.02 0.23 -8.71
N SER A 67 20.80 -0.26 -8.88
CA SER A 67 19.63 0.23 -8.15
C SER A 67 19.81 0.06 -6.64
N VAL A 68 20.22 -1.12 -6.19
CA VAL A 68 20.50 -1.41 -4.78
C VAL A 68 21.59 -0.47 -4.23
N ALA A 69 22.72 -0.33 -4.97
CA ALA A 69 23.78 0.60 -4.57
C ALA A 69 23.33 2.07 -4.52
N ALA A 70 22.41 2.47 -5.39
CA ALA A 70 21.86 3.82 -5.41
C ALA A 70 21.06 4.11 -4.12
N PHE A 71 20.18 3.23 -3.72
CA PHE A 71 19.41 3.36 -2.47
C PHE A 71 20.33 3.30 -1.24
N ALA A 72 21.30 2.38 -1.20
CA ALA A 72 22.27 2.26 -0.11
C ALA A 72 23.09 3.53 0.09
N ARG A 73 23.48 4.22 -0.98
CA ARG A 73 24.19 5.53 -0.88
C ARG A 73 23.33 6.59 -0.21
N GLU A 74 22.05 6.66 -0.53
CA GLU A 74 21.14 7.63 0.08
C GLU A 74 20.87 7.29 1.56
N GLN A 75 20.88 6.00 1.90
CA GLN A 75 20.78 5.55 3.29
C GLN A 75 22.04 5.88 4.09
N GLN A 76 23.22 5.62 3.54
CA GLN A 76 24.50 6.00 4.15
C GLN A 76 24.65 7.52 4.31
N ALA A 77 24.09 8.30 3.39
CA ALA A 77 24.04 9.75 3.47
C ALA A 77 23.00 10.28 4.50
N GLY A 78 22.23 9.41 5.14
CA GLY A 78 21.20 9.77 6.11
C GLY A 78 19.96 10.44 5.50
N ARG A 79 19.80 10.37 4.18
CA ARG A 79 18.66 10.99 3.47
C ARG A 79 17.43 10.10 3.42
N ILE A 80 17.62 8.80 3.56
CA ILE A 80 16.55 7.81 3.79
C ILE A 80 16.94 6.96 5.00
N ARG A 81 15.97 6.53 5.79
CA ARG A 81 16.20 5.60 6.90
C ARG A 81 16.13 4.17 6.41
N GLU A 82 15.02 3.83 5.72
CA GLU A 82 14.75 2.48 5.28
C GLU A 82 14.33 2.42 3.81
N VAL A 83 14.54 1.27 3.19
CA VAL A 83 14.15 0.96 1.82
C VAL A 83 12.89 0.11 1.79
N GLY A 84 11.95 0.47 0.92
CA GLY A 84 10.76 -0.32 0.62
C GLY A 84 10.69 -0.68 -0.86
N LEU A 85 9.93 -1.74 -1.17
CA LEU A 85 9.65 -2.19 -2.52
C LEU A 85 8.15 -2.10 -2.82
N SER A 86 7.79 -1.91 -4.07
CA SER A 86 6.39 -1.89 -4.51
C SER A 86 6.29 -2.38 -5.95
N ASN A 87 5.17 -2.99 -6.31
CA ASN A 87 4.90 -3.47 -7.69
C ASN A 87 6.07 -4.30 -8.27
N MET A 88 6.57 -5.23 -7.48
CA MET A 88 7.60 -6.19 -7.86
C MET A 88 7.09 -7.60 -7.64
N SER A 89 7.45 -8.53 -8.54
CA SER A 89 7.15 -9.94 -8.35
C SER A 89 7.97 -10.52 -7.19
N PRO A 90 7.58 -11.67 -6.61
CA PRO A 90 8.37 -12.36 -5.59
C PRO A 90 9.81 -12.64 -6.03
N GLU A 91 10.01 -12.95 -7.32
CA GLU A 91 11.32 -13.18 -7.88
C GLU A 91 12.17 -11.90 -7.90
N GLN A 92 11.58 -10.78 -8.32
CA GLN A 92 12.25 -9.47 -8.32
C GLN A 92 12.60 -9.00 -6.90
N ILE A 93 11.75 -9.33 -5.91
CA ILE A 93 12.02 -9.04 -4.49
C ILE A 93 13.24 -9.87 -4.03
N ARG A 94 13.30 -11.17 -4.36
CA ARG A 94 14.46 -12.02 -4.01
C ARG A 94 15.75 -11.54 -4.68
N GLN A 95 15.70 -11.16 -5.96
CA GLN A 95 16.85 -10.58 -6.67
C GLN A 95 17.35 -9.30 -5.99
N TRP A 96 16.43 -8.43 -5.51
CA TRP A 96 16.84 -7.23 -4.77
C TRP A 96 17.55 -7.57 -3.47
N ILE A 97 17.01 -8.53 -2.70
CA ILE A 97 17.58 -8.97 -1.42
C ILE A 97 18.94 -9.63 -1.63
N GLU A 98 19.07 -10.50 -2.62
CA GLU A 98 20.35 -11.15 -2.99
C GLU A 98 21.40 -10.10 -3.37
N ALA A 99 21.05 -9.13 -4.20
CA ALA A 99 21.95 -8.04 -4.57
C ALA A 99 22.36 -7.15 -3.38
N ALA A 100 21.47 -6.98 -2.40
CA ALA A 100 21.79 -6.26 -1.16
C ALA A 100 22.78 -7.06 -0.29
N ASP A 101 22.57 -8.36 -0.16
CA ASP A 101 23.44 -9.27 0.58
C ASP A 101 24.85 -9.33 -0.06
N GLU A 102 24.92 -9.49 -1.37
CA GLU A 102 26.20 -9.52 -2.09
C GLU A 102 27.01 -8.22 -1.93
N GLN A 103 26.32 -7.09 -1.82
CA GLN A 103 26.96 -5.78 -1.61
C GLN A 103 27.21 -5.46 -0.12
N GLY A 104 26.72 -6.28 0.81
CA GLY A 104 26.82 -6.03 2.25
C GLY A 104 26.08 -4.76 2.69
N VAL A 105 24.95 -4.43 2.02
CA VAL A 105 24.11 -3.27 2.35
C VAL A 105 22.78 -3.72 2.97
N PRO A 106 22.05 -2.82 3.69
CA PRO A 106 20.79 -3.21 4.32
C PRO A 106 19.77 -3.70 3.30
N ARG A 107 19.05 -4.77 3.67
CA ARG A 107 17.91 -5.28 2.92
C ARG A 107 16.72 -4.32 3.00
N PRO A 108 15.77 -4.36 2.02
CA PRO A 108 14.51 -3.66 2.15
C PRO A 108 13.71 -4.21 3.35
N VAL A 109 12.97 -3.34 4.03
CA VAL A 109 12.20 -3.69 5.23
C VAL A 109 10.69 -3.72 4.99
N ALA A 110 10.23 -3.22 3.85
CA ALA A 110 8.80 -3.07 3.57
C ALA A 110 8.43 -3.40 2.13
N LEU A 111 7.23 -3.97 1.97
CA LEU A 111 6.56 -4.15 0.69
C LEU A 111 5.25 -3.35 0.67
N GLN A 112 4.96 -2.72 -0.47
CA GLN A 112 3.68 -2.05 -0.69
C GLN A 112 2.91 -2.69 -1.85
N PRO A 113 2.09 -3.73 -1.59
CA PRO A 113 1.25 -4.41 -2.57
C PRO A 113 -0.19 -3.89 -2.56
N PRO A 114 -1.01 -4.18 -3.61
CA PRO A 114 -2.46 -4.01 -3.55
C PRO A 114 -3.08 -5.14 -2.71
N TYR A 115 -3.91 -4.78 -1.73
CA TYR A 115 -4.64 -5.76 -0.92
C TYR A 115 -5.89 -5.15 -0.29
N ASN A 116 -7.01 -5.82 -0.42
CA ASN A 116 -8.30 -5.45 0.19
C ASN A 116 -9.30 -6.61 0.09
N LEU A 117 -10.45 -6.48 0.73
CA LEU A 117 -11.51 -7.50 0.79
C LEU A 117 -12.01 -8.02 -0.58
N VAL A 118 -11.92 -7.23 -1.64
CA VAL A 118 -12.37 -7.65 -2.99
C VAL A 118 -11.20 -7.95 -3.94
N ARG A 119 -9.95 -7.95 -3.42
CA ARG A 119 -8.73 -8.32 -4.13
C ARG A 119 -7.76 -9.01 -3.17
N ARG A 120 -8.07 -10.23 -2.78
CA ARG A 120 -7.30 -11.04 -1.82
C ARG A 120 -6.23 -11.89 -2.48
N VAL A 121 -6.66 -12.64 -3.50
CA VAL A 121 -5.86 -13.72 -4.10
C VAL A 121 -4.46 -13.28 -4.51
N PRO A 122 -4.25 -12.17 -5.22
CA PRO A 122 -2.90 -11.79 -5.64
C PRO A 122 -1.95 -11.61 -4.46
N TYR A 123 -2.40 -10.97 -3.37
CA TYR A 123 -1.56 -10.80 -2.21
C TYR A 123 -1.31 -12.11 -1.48
N GLU A 124 -2.36 -12.82 -1.10
CA GLU A 124 -2.30 -14.01 -0.26
C GLU A 124 -1.56 -15.18 -0.93
N SER A 125 -1.73 -15.35 -2.26
CA SER A 125 -1.09 -16.44 -3.00
C SER A 125 0.30 -16.10 -3.52
N THR A 126 0.59 -14.82 -3.80
CA THR A 126 1.80 -14.41 -4.53
C THR A 126 2.80 -13.70 -3.64
N TRP A 127 2.35 -12.67 -2.91
CA TRP A 127 3.28 -11.82 -2.14
C TRP A 127 3.42 -12.22 -0.67
N GLN A 128 2.37 -12.71 -0.03
CA GLN A 128 2.44 -13.09 1.38
C GLN A 128 3.54 -14.12 1.68
N PRO A 129 3.78 -15.18 0.87
CA PRO A 129 4.87 -16.11 1.12
C PRO A 129 6.26 -15.44 1.14
N VAL A 130 6.54 -14.49 0.24
CA VAL A 130 7.84 -13.80 0.24
C VAL A 130 7.94 -12.76 1.35
N VAL A 131 6.81 -12.16 1.75
CA VAL A 131 6.73 -11.27 2.92
C VAL A 131 7.11 -12.02 4.19
N GLU A 132 6.56 -13.20 4.38
CA GLU A 132 6.86 -14.07 5.53
C GLU A 132 8.30 -14.59 5.49
N GLU A 133 8.80 -15.00 4.32
CA GLU A 133 10.17 -15.48 4.10
C GLU A 133 11.22 -14.46 4.56
N PHE A 134 10.99 -13.17 4.28
CA PHE A 134 11.96 -12.10 4.57
C PHE A 134 11.52 -11.16 5.69
N ALA A 135 10.43 -11.45 6.38
CA ALA A 135 9.86 -10.64 7.46
C ALA A 135 9.65 -9.17 7.06
N LEU A 136 9.11 -8.93 5.86
CA LEU A 136 8.83 -7.58 5.36
C LEU A 136 7.58 -7.02 6.04
N GLY A 137 7.62 -5.75 6.46
CA GLY A 137 6.40 -5.03 6.84
C GLY A 137 5.56 -4.70 5.60
N VAL A 138 4.23 -4.84 5.69
CA VAL A 138 3.34 -4.59 4.55
C VAL A 138 2.53 -3.33 4.74
N MET A 139 2.59 -2.44 3.75
CA MET A 139 1.73 -1.25 3.67
C MET A 139 0.82 -1.35 2.45
N THR A 140 -0.41 -1.84 2.64
CA THR A 140 -1.32 -2.14 1.52
C THR A 140 -1.81 -0.87 0.83
N TYR A 141 -1.81 -0.85 -0.51
CA TYR A 141 -2.54 0.20 -1.24
C TYR A 141 -3.85 -0.34 -1.81
N TRP A 142 -4.72 0.58 -2.26
CA TRP A 142 -6.11 0.28 -2.62
C TRP A 142 -6.93 -0.34 -1.49
N SER A 143 -6.60 -0.06 -0.25
CA SER A 143 -7.24 -0.60 0.95
C SER A 143 -8.76 -0.51 0.95
N LEU A 144 -9.34 0.49 0.28
CA LEU A 144 -10.78 0.67 0.10
C LEU A 144 -11.27 0.37 -1.32
N ALA A 145 -10.51 -0.39 -2.15
CA ALA A 145 -10.88 -0.74 -3.53
C ALA A 145 -11.34 0.48 -4.36
N GLY A 146 -10.55 1.57 -4.36
CA GLY A 146 -10.89 2.81 -5.03
C GLY A 146 -12.06 3.58 -4.41
N GLY A 147 -12.63 3.08 -3.34
CA GLY A 147 -13.80 3.60 -2.63
C GLY A 147 -15.03 2.70 -2.69
N LEU A 148 -14.95 1.52 -3.32
CA LEU A 148 -16.05 0.54 -3.35
C LEU A 148 -16.43 0.12 -1.92
N LEU A 149 -15.46 -0.18 -1.08
CA LEU A 149 -15.65 -0.63 0.30
C LEU A 149 -16.08 0.47 1.29
N THR A 150 -16.34 1.69 0.81
CA THR A 150 -16.99 2.73 1.63
C THR A 150 -18.50 2.58 1.74
N GLY A 151 -19.09 1.56 1.10
CA GLY A 151 -20.52 1.26 1.16
C GLY A 151 -21.45 2.22 0.41
N LYS A 152 -20.90 3.21 -0.31
CA LYS A 152 -21.70 4.20 -1.06
C LYS A 152 -22.21 3.70 -2.40
N TYR A 153 -21.61 2.66 -2.97
CA TYR A 153 -22.00 2.05 -4.24
C TYR A 153 -22.89 0.84 -4.00
N ARG A 154 -23.83 0.60 -4.91
CA ARG A 154 -24.78 -0.51 -4.86
C ARG A 154 -24.85 -1.21 -6.20
N ALA A 155 -25.17 -2.51 -6.17
CA ALA A 155 -25.25 -3.35 -7.38
C ALA A 155 -26.31 -2.88 -8.39
N ASP A 156 -27.41 -2.33 -7.91
CA ASP A 156 -28.56 -1.86 -8.70
C ASP A 156 -28.45 -0.43 -9.20
N HIS A 157 -27.33 0.25 -8.95
CA HIS A 157 -27.10 1.63 -9.37
C HIS A 157 -25.84 1.76 -10.22
N ALA A 158 -25.89 2.68 -11.18
CA ALA A 158 -24.70 3.02 -11.97
C ALA A 158 -23.58 3.57 -11.07
N ILE A 159 -22.35 3.12 -11.32
CA ILE A 159 -21.17 3.65 -10.64
C ILE A 159 -20.79 4.97 -11.33
N GLU A 160 -21.04 6.08 -10.65
CA GLU A 160 -20.81 7.43 -11.17
C GLU A 160 -19.77 8.21 -10.38
N GLY A 161 -19.27 9.31 -10.97
CA GLY A 161 -18.31 10.25 -10.38
C GLY A 161 -16.86 10.00 -10.80
N ASP A 162 -15.94 10.81 -10.30
CA ASP A 162 -14.53 10.87 -10.72
C ASP A 162 -13.76 9.54 -10.56
N ARG A 163 -14.23 8.66 -9.69
CA ARG A 163 -13.62 7.35 -9.42
C ARG A 163 -14.35 6.18 -10.06
N ALA A 164 -15.36 6.44 -10.88
CA ALA A 164 -16.19 5.40 -11.50
C ALA A 164 -15.33 4.33 -12.20
N ALA A 165 -14.39 4.76 -13.05
CA ALA A 165 -13.50 3.83 -13.75
C ALA A 165 -12.62 2.99 -12.82
N THR A 166 -12.17 3.54 -11.69
CA THR A 166 -11.37 2.82 -10.70
C THR A 166 -12.22 1.83 -9.92
N VAL A 167 -13.40 2.25 -9.49
CA VAL A 167 -14.33 1.40 -8.73
C VAL A 167 -14.86 0.25 -9.59
N SER A 168 -15.19 0.52 -10.86
CA SER A 168 -15.69 -0.49 -11.79
C SER A 168 -14.71 -1.64 -12.04
N ARG A 169 -13.41 -1.42 -11.87
CA ARG A 169 -12.40 -2.50 -11.95
C ARG A 169 -12.53 -3.54 -10.85
N HIS A 170 -13.10 -3.15 -9.70
CA HIS A 170 -13.29 -4.02 -8.55
C HIS A 170 -14.74 -4.49 -8.40
N ALA A 171 -15.68 -3.87 -9.13
CA ALA A 171 -17.11 -4.10 -8.99
C ALA A 171 -17.54 -5.31 -9.82
N ASN A 172 -18.01 -6.34 -9.15
CA ASN A 172 -18.73 -7.48 -9.70
C ASN A 172 -19.78 -7.96 -8.68
N GLU A 173 -20.60 -8.93 -9.01
CA GLU A 173 -21.67 -9.42 -8.15
C GLU A 173 -21.16 -9.84 -6.77
N ARG A 174 -20.10 -10.65 -6.70
CA ARG A 174 -19.50 -11.10 -5.44
C ARG A 174 -18.87 -9.96 -4.63
N ALA A 175 -18.28 -8.98 -5.30
CA ALA A 175 -17.73 -7.80 -4.63
C ALA A 175 -18.85 -6.98 -3.95
N PHE A 176 -20.03 -6.90 -4.57
CA PHE A 176 -21.19 -6.23 -3.94
C PHE A 176 -21.77 -7.04 -2.76
N GLU A 177 -21.72 -8.37 -2.77
CA GLU A 177 -22.05 -9.17 -1.58
C GLU A 177 -21.12 -8.83 -0.40
N VAL A 178 -19.83 -8.67 -0.66
CA VAL A 178 -18.86 -8.22 0.36
C VAL A 178 -19.20 -6.80 0.84
N VAL A 179 -19.53 -5.88 -0.07
CA VAL A 179 -19.92 -4.50 0.29
C VAL A 179 -21.14 -4.48 1.20
N GLU A 180 -22.16 -5.29 0.93
CA GLU A 180 -23.36 -5.35 1.80
C GLU A 180 -22.99 -5.93 3.18
N ALA A 181 -22.18 -6.99 3.25
CA ALA A 181 -21.71 -7.52 4.54
C ALA A 181 -20.90 -6.49 5.34
N VAL A 182 -20.00 -5.76 4.68
CA VAL A 182 -19.24 -4.66 5.31
C VAL A 182 -20.19 -3.59 5.87
N ARG A 183 -21.29 -3.29 5.18
CA ARG A 183 -22.30 -2.31 5.63
C ARG A 183 -23.10 -2.81 6.83
N ASP A 184 -23.51 -4.09 6.81
CA ASP A 184 -24.27 -4.69 7.91
C ASP A 184 -23.43 -4.73 9.19
N ILE A 185 -22.19 -5.20 9.09
CA ILE A 185 -21.23 -5.20 10.20
C ILE A 185 -20.97 -3.76 10.70
N ALA A 186 -20.80 -2.80 9.79
CA ALA A 186 -20.62 -1.40 10.18
C ALA A 186 -21.82 -0.83 10.94
N ALA A 187 -23.05 -1.21 10.55
CA ALA A 187 -24.26 -0.82 11.24
C ALA A 187 -24.34 -1.43 12.66
N ASP A 188 -23.99 -2.71 12.81
CA ASP A 188 -23.99 -3.41 14.09
C ASP A 188 -22.97 -2.82 15.07
N HIS A 189 -21.81 -2.38 14.57
CA HIS A 189 -20.77 -1.71 15.35
C HIS A 189 -20.96 -0.20 15.46
N ASN A 190 -21.97 0.38 14.79
CA ASN A 190 -22.22 1.82 14.72
C ASN A 190 -21.00 2.63 14.24
N VAL A 191 -20.33 2.15 13.19
CA VAL A 191 -19.18 2.80 12.55
C VAL A 191 -19.41 2.98 11.04
N ASP A 192 -18.49 3.66 10.34
CA ASP A 192 -18.51 3.75 8.89
C ASP A 192 -18.02 2.44 8.23
N PRO A 193 -18.58 2.02 7.09
CA PRO A 193 -18.09 0.84 6.34
C PRO A 193 -16.58 0.86 6.04
N ALA A 194 -15.99 2.04 5.83
CA ALA A 194 -14.55 2.17 5.64
C ALA A 194 -13.74 1.71 6.87
N ALA A 195 -14.29 1.89 8.09
CA ALA A 195 -13.65 1.43 9.32
C ALA A 195 -13.56 -0.10 9.36
N VAL A 196 -14.63 -0.80 8.98
CA VAL A 196 -14.66 -2.27 8.90
C VAL A 196 -13.63 -2.79 7.90
N ALA A 197 -13.55 -2.19 6.71
CA ALA A 197 -12.60 -2.59 5.68
C ALA A 197 -11.13 -2.37 6.11
N ILE A 198 -10.84 -1.30 6.85
CA ILE A 198 -9.50 -1.03 7.40
C ILE A 198 -9.18 -2.00 8.55
N ALA A 199 -10.13 -2.24 9.45
CA ALA A 199 -9.97 -3.18 10.57
C ALA A 199 -9.67 -4.60 10.06
N TRP A 200 -10.43 -5.08 9.07
CA TRP A 200 -10.17 -6.39 8.46
C TRP A 200 -8.74 -6.53 7.92
N LEU A 201 -8.21 -5.48 7.27
CA LEU A 201 -6.82 -5.50 6.79
C LEU A 201 -5.81 -5.62 7.93
N LEU A 202 -6.08 -4.98 9.07
CA LEU A 202 -5.20 -5.00 10.24
C LEU A 202 -5.24 -6.32 11.02
N GLU A 203 -6.26 -7.16 10.82
CA GLU A 203 -6.32 -8.52 11.37
C GLU A 203 -5.34 -9.49 10.65
N ASN A 204 -4.89 -9.16 9.43
CA ASN A 204 -3.84 -9.96 8.78
C ASN A 204 -2.48 -9.66 9.43
N PRO A 205 -1.81 -10.65 10.06
CA PRO A 205 -0.59 -10.43 10.84
C PRO A 205 0.60 -9.93 10.02
N THR A 206 0.54 -10.04 8.69
CA THR A 206 1.59 -9.52 7.80
C THR A 206 1.39 -8.05 7.45
N VAL A 207 0.17 -7.49 7.65
CA VAL A 207 -0.15 -6.10 7.35
C VAL A 207 0.25 -5.18 8.49
N THR A 208 1.23 -4.33 8.24
CA THR A 208 1.69 -3.31 9.20
C THR A 208 0.78 -2.09 9.22
N ALA A 209 0.37 -1.61 8.03
CA ALA A 209 -0.50 -0.44 7.92
C ALA A 209 -1.22 -0.38 6.57
N PRO A 210 -2.55 -0.24 6.54
CA PRO A 210 -3.28 0.10 5.33
C PRO A 210 -3.03 1.54 4.90
N VAL A 211 -2.79 1.76 3.60
CA VAL A 211 -2.68 3.10 3.02
C VAL A 211 -4.03 3.52 2.46
N ALA A 212 -4.59 4.57 3.02
CA ALA A 212 -5.85 5.16 2.57
C ALA A 212 -5.71 6.67 2.37
N SER A 213 -6.59 7.25 1.57
CA SER A 213 -6.62 8.68 1.33
C SER A 213 -8.01 9.26 1.59
N ALA A 214 -8.06 10.46 2.14
CA ALA A 214 -9.27 11.26 2.32
C ALA A 214 -9.24 12.49 1.41
N ARG A 215 -10.39 12.87 0.83
CA ARG A 215 -10.56 14.10 0.02
C ARG A 215 -10.87 15.31 0.90
N ASN A 216 -11.42 15.08 2.08
CA ASN A 216 -11.77 16.10 3.05
C ASN A 216 -11.59 15.57 4.48
N ALA A 217 -11.64 16.47 5.45
CA ALA A 217 -11.43 16.14 6.86
C ALA A 217 -12.47 15.15 7.42
N GLN A 218 -13.71 15.17 6.91
CA GLN A 218 -14.80 14.29 7.38
C GLN A 218 -14.51 12.81 7.07
N GLN A 219 -13.73 12.52 6.04
CA GLN A 219 -13.37 11.16 5.66
C GLN A 219 -12.20 10.60 6.48
N VAL A 220 -11.53 11.41 7.29
CA VAL A 220 -10.39 10.95 8.12
C VAL A 220 -10.87 10.17 9.34
N GLY A 221 -11.94 10.64 10.01
CA GLY A 221 -12.51 9.99 11.19
C GLY A 221 -12.77 8.48 10.97
N PRO A 222 -13.57 8.11 9.97
CA PRO A 222 -13.82 6.72 9.63
C PRO A 222 -12.57 5.85 9.41
N LEU A 223 -11.53 6.41 8.79
CA LEU A 223 -10.27 5.67 8.61
C LEU A 223 -9.56 5.42 9.95
N MET A 224 -9.62 6.37 10.87
CA MET A 224 -9.03 6.23 12.20
C MET A 224 -9.84 5.30 13.11
N GLU A 225 -11.17 5.27 12.97
CA GLU A 225 -12.03 4.30 13.66
C GLU A 225 -11.64 2.86 13.31
N GLY A 226 -11.26 2.60 12.06
CA GLY A 226 -10.78 1.29 11.62
C GLY A 226 -9.53 0.78 12.33
N VAL A 227 -8.76 1.66 12.97
CA VAL A 227 -7.57 1.28 13.77
C VAL A 227 -7.97 0.84 15.18
N THR A 228 -9.14 1.21 15.67
CA THR A 228 -9.58 1.00 17.05
C THR A 228 -10.74 0.03 17.21
N ILE A 229 -11.55 -0.16 16.18
CA ILE A 229 -12.65 -1.14 16.18
C ILE A 229 -12.08 -2.55 16.27
N GLN A 230 -12.74 -3.39 17.02
CA GLN A 230 -12.46 -4.83 17.10
C GLN A 230 -13.60 -5.59 16.43
N LEU A 231 -13.30 -6.24 15.31
CA LEU A 231 -14.24 -7.14 14.65
C LEU A 231 -14.38 -8.43 15.47
N THR A 232 -15.59 -8.94 15.55
CA THR A 232 -15.83 -10.22 16.20
C THR A 232 -15.35 -11.39 15.34
N GLY A 233 -15.18 -12.57 15.90
CA GLY A 233 -14.85 -13.78 15.13
C GLY A 233 -15.94 -14.13 14.09
N GLU A 234 -17.21 -13.76 14.32
CA GLU A 234 -18.31 -13.93 13.37
C GLU A 234 -18.21 -12.94 12.20
N ASP A 235 -17.88 -11.69 12.49
CA ASP A 235 -17.63 -10.66 11.47
C ASP A 235 -16.49 -11.11 10.53
N MET A 236 -15.36 -11.51 11.12
CA MET A 236 -14.20 -11.99 10.36
C MET A 236 -14.55 -13.22 9.51
N ALA A 237 -15.23 -14.22 10.08
CA ALA A 237 -15.63 -15.42 9.35
C ALA A 237 -16.59 -15.10 8.19
N THR A 238 -17.48 -14.11 8.36
CA THR A 238 -18.40 -13.65 7.32
C THR A 238 -17.66 -12.97 6.19
N LEU A 239 -16.79 -12.01 6.52
CA LEU A 239 -15.98 -11.27 5.54
C LEU A 239 -15.04 -12.22 4.79
N ASP A 240 -14.36 -13.12 5.48
CA ASP A 240 -13.43 -14.08 4.88
C ASP A 240 -14.15 -15.02 3.91
N ARG A 241 -15.29 -15.57 4.31
CA ARG A 241 -16.07 -16.47 3.46
C ARG A 241 -16.58 -15.80 2.18
N LEU A 242 -17.07 -14.55 2.27
CA LEU A 242 -17.61 -13.83 1.11
C LEU A 242 -16.50 -13.32 0.17
N SER A 243 -15.36 -12.97 0.73
CA SER A 243 -14.23 -12.43 -0.04
C SER A 243 -13.25 -13.50 -0.54
N ASP A 244 -13.42 -14.76 -0.13
CA ASP A 244 -12.54 -15.87 -0.55
C ASP A 244 -12.46 -15.98 -2.08
N GLY A 245 -11.25 -16.13 -2.60
CA GLY A 245 -11.00 -16.26 -4.03
C GLY A 245 -11.22 -14.98 -4.87
N LEU A 246 -11.53 -13.83 -4.25
CA LEU A 246 -11.72 -12.58 -5.01
C LEU A 246 -10.39 -11.99 -5.49
N GLY A 247 -10.41 -11.42 -6.70
CA GLY A 247 -9.27 -10.79 -7.35
C GLY A 247 -8.35 -11.75 -8.10
N GLY A 248 -8.71 -13.05 -8.22
CA GLY A 248 -7.91 -14.06 -8.90
C GLY A 248 -8.00 -14.08 -10.43
N GLU A 249 -8.94 -13.35 -11.02
CA GLU A 249 -9.24 -13.42 -12.46
C GLU A 249 -8.90 -12.14 -13.26
N GLU A 250 -8.13 -11.22 -12.72
CA GLU A 250 -7.71 -10.05 -13.51
C GLU A 250 -6.52 -10.39 -14.39
N PRO A 251 -6.62 -10.17 -15.73
CA PRO A 251 -5.44 -10.21 -16.59
C PRO A 251 -4.47 -9.10 -16.12
N GLU A 252 -3.22 -9.47 -15.94
CA GLU A 252 -2.12 -8.53 -15.71
C GLU A 252 -2.10 -7.51 -16.87
N SER A 253 -2.26 -6.23 -16.54
CA SER A 253 -2.16 -5.11 -17.48
C SER A 253 -0.86 -4.33 -17.25
#